data_f116e017a04a7b2adf0fe84d25193067
#
_entry.id   f116e017a04a7b2adf0fe84d25193067
#
_cell.length_a   1.000
_cell.length_b   1.000
_cell.length_c   1.000
_cell.angle_alpha   90.00
_cell.angle_beta   90.00
_cell.angle_gamma   90.00
#
_symmetry.space_group_name_H-M   'P 1'
#
loop_
_entity.id
_entity.type
_entity.pdbx_description
1 polymer ?
#
loop_
_entity_poly.entity_id
_entity_poly.type
_entity_poly.pdbx_seq_one_letter_code
_entity_poly.pdbx_strand_id
1 'polypeptide(L)'
;MRIDIITVLPELLQNFTQESIVGRAQRKGLVEIHVHNLRDYSTDKWRRVDDYPFGGFAGMVMQCEPIDRCISKLMAERKYDEIIFTTPDGEQFDQPMANTLSLAENLIILCGHYKGIDYRIREHLITKEVSIGDYVLTGGELAAAVMTDAIVRIVPGVIGDEQSALSDSFQDNLLAAPVYTRPAEYKGWKVPDVLLSGHEAKIKEWELNQSYERTKRLRPDLLEKK
;
A
#
# COMPACT_ATOMS: atom_id res chain seq x y z
N MET A 1 13.87 -1.56 -6.37
CA MET A 1 12.55 -2.24 -6.29
C MET A 1 11.73 -1.94 -7.55
N ARG A 2 11.03 -2.93 -8.09
CA ARG A 2 10.05 -2.71 -9.17
C ARG A 2 8.66 -3.18 -8.73
N ILE A 3 7.62 -2.40 -9.09
CA ILE A 3 6.21 -2.72 -8.84
C ILE A 3 5.46 -2.64 -10.18
N ASP A 4 4.87 -3.75 -10.60
CA ASP A 4 4.03 -3.85 -11.79
C ASP A 4 2.56 -3.91 -11.35
N ILE A 5 1.77 -2.89 -11.67
CA ILE A 5 0.35 -2.81 -11.30
C ILE A 5 -0.50 -3.16 -12.52
N ILE A 6 -1.30 -4.21 -12.42
CA ILE A 6 -2.21 -4.66 -13.48
C ILE A 6 -3.61 -4.15 -13.17
N THR A 7 -4.21 -3.40 -14.08
CA THR A 7 -5.52 -2.76 -13.88
C THR A 7 -6.32 -2.65 -15.17
N VAL A 8 -7.62 -2.48 -15.08
CA VAL A 8 -8.53 -2.14 -16.20
C VAL A 8 -8.71 -0.62 -16.37
N LEU A 9 -8.23 0.17 -15.40
CA LEU A 9 -8.37 1.64 -15.33
C LEU A 9 -7.01 2.31 -15.01
N PRO A 10 -6.01 2.22 -15.90
CA PRO A 10 -4.66 2.76 -15.65
C PRO A 10 -4.65 4.26 -15.36
N GLU A 11 -5.62 5.01 -15.87
CA GLU A 11 -5.74 6.46 -15.69
C GLU A 11 -5.90 6.86 -14.22
N LEU A 12 -6.50 6.01 -13.37
CA LEU A 12 -6.65 6.26 -11.94
C LEU A 12 -5.31 6.32 -11.19
N LEU A 13 -4.28 5.68 -11.72
CA LEU A 13 -2.96 5.59 -11.09
C LEU A 13 -1.94 6.58 -11.68
N GLN A 14 -2.26 7.23 -12.78
CA GLN A 14 -1.31 8.04 -13.54
C GLN A 14 -0.70 9.18 -12.71
N ASN A 15 -1.51 10.00 -12.07
CA ASN A 15 -1.01 11.12 -11.25
C ASN A 15 -0.34 10.60 -9.97
N PHE A 16 -0.89 9.58 -9.35
CA PHE A 16 -0.31 8.97 -8.15
C PHE A 16 1.13 8.50 -8.37
N THR A 17 1.39 7.82 -9.47
CA THR A 17 2.73 7.29 -9.76
C THR A 17 3.75 8.36 -10.15
N GLN A 18 3.33 9.54 -10.62
CA GLN A 18 4.21 10.59 -11.12
C GLN A 18 4.53 11.69 -10.10
N GLU A 19 3.69 11.84 -9.08
CA GLU A 19 3.75 12.97 -8.15
C GLU A 19 4.25 12.59 -6.75
N SER A 20 4.49 13.61 -5.91
CA SER A 20 4.85 13.51 -4.50
C SER A 20 6.09 12.61 -4.24
N ILE A 21 6.06 11.83 -3.16
CA ILE A 21 7.15 10.95 -2.70
C ILE A 21 7.40 9.84 -3.72
N VAL A 22 6.34 9.19 -4.20
CA VAL A 22 6.40 8.08 -5.16
C VAL A 22 7.04 8.52 -6.47
N GLY A 23 6.59 9.64 -7.04
CA GLY A 23 7.19 10.20 -8.26
C GLY A 23 8.66 10.64 -8.08
N ARG A 24 9.01 11.17 -6.90
CA ARG A 24 10.41 11.51 -6.58
C ARG A 24 11.29 10.27 -6.48
N ALA A 25 10.78 9.19 -5.85
CA ALA A 25 11.51 7.93 -5.73
C ALA A 25 11.82 7.32 -7.11
N GLN A 26 10.86 7.37 -8.04
CA GLN A 26 11.07 6.94 -9.43
C GLN A 26 12.12 7.82 -10.14
N ARG A 27 12.01 9.15 -10.05
CA ARG A 27 13.00 10.07 -10.65
C ARG A 27 14.42 9.87 -10.10
N LYS A 28 14.56 9.40 -8.87
CA LYS A 28 15.86 9.04 -8.26
C LYS A 28 16.33 7.63 -8.62
N GLY A 29 15.54 6.85 -9.34
CA GLY A 29 15.87 5.46 -9.70
C GLY A 29 15.83 4.48 -8.51
N LEU A 30 15.19 4.84 -7.40
CA LEU A 30 15.07 3.99 -6.22
C LEU A 30 13.97 2.93 -6.38
N VAL A 31 12.92 3.29 -7.09
CA VAL A 31 11.80 2.40 -7.46
C VAL A 31 11.41 2.61 -8.91
N GLU A 32 10.83 1.58 -9.51
CA GLU A 32 10.19 1.62 -10.83
C GLU A 32 8.75 1.14 -10.67
N ILE A 33 7.79 1.93 -11.16
CA ILE A 33 6.38 1.56 -11.11
C ILE A 33 5.84 1.53 -12.54
N HIS A 34 5.36 0.37 -12.97
CA HIS A 34 4.78 0.15 -14.28
C HIS A 34 3.30 -0.19 -14.15
N VAL A 35 2.45 0.58 -14.83
CA VAL A 35 1.00 0.33 -14.85
C VAL A 35 0.63 -0.33 -16.16
N HIS A 36 0.07 -1.54 -16.08
CA HIS A 36 -0.32 -2.36 -17.22
C HIS A 36 -1.83 -2.30 -17.41
N ASN A 37 -2.26 -1.88 -18.59
CA ASN A 37 -3.67 -1.97 -18.96
C ASN A 37 -4.01 -3.43 -19.32
N LEU A 38 -4.81 -4.09 -18.49
CA LEU A 38 -5.20 -5.47 -18.72
C LEU A 38 -5.90 -5.69 -20.08
N ARG A 39 -6.55 -4.66 -20.62
CA ARG A 39 -7.20 -4.74 -21.94
C ARG A 39 -6.23 -4.96 -23.10
N ASP A 40 -4.94 -4.64 -22.92
CA ASP A 40 -3.90 -4.89 -23.94
C ASP A 40 -3.56 -6.37 -24.08
N TYR A 41 -3.97 -7.19 -23.11
CA TYR A 41 -3.77 -8.63 -23.08
C TYR A 41 -5.02 -9.43 -23.48
N SER A 42 -6.11 -8.75 -23.82
CA SER A 42 -7.31 -9.39 -24.35
C SER A 42 -7.13 -9.71 -25.86
N THR A 43 -7.57 -10.90 -26.25
CA THR A 43 -7.67 -11.31 -27.67
C THR A 43 -9.06 -11.03 -28.26
N ASP A 44 -9.99 -10.57 -27.43
CA ASP A 44 -11.31 -10.15 -27.90
C ASP A 44 -11.21 -8.91 -28.78
N LYS A 45 -11.94 -8.88 -29.87
CA LYS A 45 -11.95 -7.76 -30.82
C LYS A 45 -12.37 -6.42 -30.18
N TRP A 46 -13.14 -6.48 -29.07
CA TRP A 46 -13.58 -5.32 -28.29
C TRP A 46 -12.72 -5.08 -27.05
N ARG A 47 -11.62 -5.85 -26.90
CA ARG A 47 -10.70 -5.78 -25.75
C ARG A 47 -11.41 -6.01 -24.41
N ARG A 48 -12.47 -6.84 -24.40
CA ARG A 48 -13.16 -7.23 -23.17
C ARG A 48 -12.25 -8.08 -22.32
N VAL A 49 -12.38 -7.91 -21.00
CA VAL A 49 -11.58 -8.59 -19.97
C VAL A 49 -12.47 -9.21 -18.89
N ASP A 50 -13.78 -9.15 -19.07
CA ASP A 50 -14.81 -9.61 -18.14
C ASP A 50 -15.90 -10.38 -18.88
N ASP A 51 -16.59 -11.28 -18.16
CA ASP A 51 -17.71 -12.06 -18.69
C ASP A 51 -18.67 -12.42 -17.56
N TYR A 52 -19.82 -12.99 -17.92
CA TYR A 52 -20.82 -13.48 -16.96
C TYR A 52 -20.28 -14.66 -16.15
N PRO A 53 -20.53 -14.69 -14.82
CA PRO A 53 -20.13 -15.84 -14.00
C PRO A 53 -20.96 -17.07 -14.32
N PHE A 54 -20.32 -18.24 -14.23
CA PHE A 54 -21.06 -19.49 -14.20
C PHE A 54 -22.00 -19.55 -12.98
N GLY A 55 -23.09 -20.31 -13.08
CA GLY A 55 -24.06 -20.45 -11.99
C GLY A 55 -25.12 -19.35 -11.91
N GLY A 56 -25.15 -18.40 -12.86
CA GLY A 56 -26.20 -17.38 -12.95
C GLY A 56 -26.11 -16.27 -11.90
N PHE A 57 -24.97 -16.09 -11.25
CA PHE A 57 -24.76 -14.99 -10.30
C PHE A 57 -24.81 -13.62 -11.00
N ALA A 58 -25.27 -12.60 -10.29
CA ALA A 58 -25.36 -11.25 -10.82
C ALA A 58 -23.97 -10.58 -10.94
N GLY A 59 -23.80 -9.79 -12.00
CA GLY A 59 -22.59 -9.00 -12.25
C GLY A 59 -21.62 -9.70 -13.22
N MET A 60 -20.44 -9.13 -13.38
CA MET A 60 -19.38 -9.61 -14.29
C MET A 60 -18.17 -10.06 -13.45
N VAL A 61 -17.33 -10.92 -14.02
CA VAL A 61 -16.09 -11.42 -13.41
C VAL A 61 -14.95 -11.23 -14.40
N MET A 62 -13.79 -10.82 -13.91
CA MET A 62 -12.61 -10.69 -14.76
C MET A 62 -12.13 -12.07 -15.23
N GLN A 63 -11.89 -12.17 -16.53
CA GLN A 63 -11.56 -13.44 -17.22
C GLN A 63 -10.14 -13.91 -16.87
N CYS A 64 -9.94 -15.24 -16.85
CA CYS A 64 -8.63 -15.88 -16.67
C CYS A 64 -7.59 -15.43 -17.69
N GLU A 65 -7.95 -15.53 -18.98
CA GLU A 65 -6.97 -15.46 -20.06
C GLU A 65 -6.23 -14.12 -20.17
N PRO A 66 -6.85 -12.94 -20.08
CA PRO A 66 -6.12 -11.68 -20.08
C PRO A 66 -5.18 -11.55 -18.88
N ILE A 67 -5.62 -11.98 -17.69
CA ILE A 67 -4.83 -11.92 -16.46
C ILE A 67 -3.62 -12.86 -16.58
N ASP A 68 -3.84 -14.10 -16.97
CA ASP A 68 -2.77 -15.08 -17.13
C ASP A 68 -1.73 -14.62 -18.16
N ARG A 69 -2.16 -14.13 -19.33
CA ARG A 69 -1.23 -13.60 -20.34
C ARG A 69 -0.39 -12.44 -19.83
N CYS A 70 -1.00 -11.53 -19.05
CA CYS A 70 -0.27 -10.40 -18.48
C CYS A 70 0.77 -10.88 -17.47
N ILE A 71 0.36 -11.69 -16.49
CA ILE A 71 1.25 -12.22 -15.44
C ILE A 71 2.35 -13.09 -16.06
N SER A 72 2.00 -14.03 -16.97
CA SER A 72 2.95 -14.92 -17.63
C SER A 72 4.00 -14.15 -18.43
N LYS A 73 3.61 -13.05 -19.13
CA LYS A 73 4.55 -12.20 -19.82
C LYS A 73 5.54 -11.53 -18.85
N LEU A 74 5.04 -10.98 -17.75
CA LEU A 74 5.88 -10.33 -16.74
C LEU A 74 6.84 -11.34 -16.09
N MET A 75 6.36 -12.54 -15.75
CA MET A 75 7.18 -13.63 -15.19
C MET A 75 8.23 -14.16 -16.17
N ALA A 76 8.00 -14.07 -17.47
CA ALA A 76 8.99 -14.42 -18.48
C ALA A 76 10.15 -13.41 -18.55
N GLU A 77 9.92 -12.16 -18.14
CA GLU A 77 10.94 -11.10 -18.15
C GLU A 77 11.80 -11.11 -16.87
N ARG A 78 11.23 -11.48 -15.73
CA ARG A 78 11.90 -11.49 -14.42
C ARG A 78 11.22 -12.37 -13.40
N LYS A 79 11.94 -12.68 -12.30
CA LYS A 79 11.36 -13.31 -11.13
C LYS A 79 10.64 -12.27 -10.28
N TYR A 80 9.43 -12.59 -9.81
CA TYR A 80 8.67 -11.80 -8.84
C TYR A 80 8.70 -12.49 -7.47
N ASP A 81 8.79 -11.68 -6.42
CA ASP A 81 8.78 -12.15 -5.03
C ASP A 81 7.35 -12.45 -4.58
N GLU A 82 6.40 -11.59 -4.99
CA GLU A 82 4.98 -11.77 -4.70
C GLU A 82 4.12 -11.33 -5.90
N ILE A 83 3.01 -12.03 -6.08
CA ILE A 83 1.90 -11.67 -6.97
C ILE A 83 0.69 -11.42 -6.09
N ILE A 84 0.39 -10.15 -5.84
CA ILE A 84 -0.60 -9.70 -4.87
C ILE A 84 -1.92 -9.40 -5.59
N PHE A 85 -3.02 -9.91 -5.07
CA PHE A 85 -4.36 -9.55 -5.51
C PHE A 85 -5.03 -8.66 -4.46
N THR A 86 -5.48 -7.46 -4.85
CA THR A 86 -6.22 -6.55 -3.97
C THR A 86 -7.69 -6.96 -3.92
N THR A 87 -8.15 -7.39 -2.75
CA THR A 87 -9.50 -7.94 -2.54
C THR A 87 -9.99 -7.68 -1.13
N PRO A 88 -11.30 -7.42 -0.89
CA PRO A 88 -11.81 -7.14 0.46
C PRO A 88 -11.74 -8.35 1.40
N ASP A 89 -11.67 -9.56 0.88
CA ASP A 89 -11.60 -10.83 1.64
C ASP A 89 -10.18 -11.36 1.85
N GLY A 90 -9.16 -10.55 1.52
CA GLY A 90 -7.75 -10.89 1.73
C GLY A 90 -7.26 -10.63 3.16
N GLU A 91 -5.98 -10.98 3.41
CA GLU A 91 -5.26 -10.63 4.64
C GLU A 91 -5.20 -9.11 4.81
N GLN A 92 -5.43 -8.63 6.04
CA GLN A 92 -5.44 -7.18 6.29
C GLN A 92 -4.03 -6.60 6.16
N PHE A 93 -3.89 -5.60 5.30
CA PHE A 93 -2.66 -4.83 5.12
C PHE A 93 -2.36 -3.98 6.35
N ASP A 94 -1.18 -4.16 6.91
CA ASP A 94 -0.69 -3.39 8.05
C ASP A 94 0.78 -2.98 7.86
N GLN A 95 1.35 -2.26 8.83
CA GLN A 95 2.72 -1.78 8.74
C GLN A 95 3.76 -2.92 8.70
N PRO A 96 3.64 -4.02 9.47
CA PRO A 96 4.51 -5.19 9.35
C PRO A 96 4.52 -5.80 7.94
N MET A 97 3.35 -5.91 7.30
CA MET A 97 3.28 -6.37 5.91
C MET A 97 3.95 -5.39 4.95
N ALA A 98 3.73 -4.08 5.11
CA ALA A 98 4.40 -3.06 4.30
C ALA A 98 5.93 -3.13 4.45
N ASN A 99 6.43 -3.30 5.69
CA ASN A 99 7.85 -3.47 5.97
C ASN A 99 8.42 -4.72 5.28
N THR A 100 7.72 -5.84 5.32
CA THR A 100 8.14 -7.08 4.65
C THR A 100 8.18 -6.90 3.13
N LEU A 101 7.12 -6.33 2.53
CA LEU A 101 7.04 -6.12 1.10
C LEU A 101 8.05 -5.05 0.59
N SER A 102 8.50 -4.13 1.44
CA SER A 102 9.52 -3.14 1.06
C SER A 102 10.90 -3.75 0.81
N LEU A 103 11.15 -4.97 1.29
CA LEU A 103 12.38 -5.72 1.06
C LEU A 103 12.37 -6.50 -0.26
N ALA A 104 11.22 -6.61 -0.92
CA ALA A 104 11.09 -7.29 -2.19
C ALA A 104 11.82 -6.54 -3.32
N GLU A 105 12.35 -7.29 -4.28
CA GLU A 105 12.92 -6.72 -5.50
C GLU A 105 11.86 -6.41 -6.54
N ASN A 106 10.90 -7.33 -6.73
CA ASN A 106 9.86 -7.23 -7.76
C ASN A 106 8.50 -7.69 -7.22
N LEU A 107 7.48 -6.86 -7.37
CA LEU A 107 6.10 -7.15 -6.99
C LEU A 107 5.16 -7.01 -8.19
N ILE A 108 4.17 -7.89 -8.28
CA ILE A 108 2.98 -7.65 -9.11
C ILE A 108 1.82 -7.34 -8.18
N ILE A 109 1.03 -6.30 -8.50
CA ILE A 109 -0.23 -5.99 -7.82
C ILE A 109 -1.35 -6.04 -8.85
N LEU A 110 -2.24 -7.02 -8.74
CA LEU A 110 -3.43 -7.17 -9.56
C LEU A 110 -4.59 -6.45 -8.90
N CYS A 111 -5.13 -5.45 -9.57
CA CYS A 111 -6.32 -4.73 -9.13
C CYS A 111 -7.57 -5.50 -9.53
N GLY A 112 -8.38 -5.92 -8.54
CA GLY A 112 -9.69 -6.49 -8.78
C GLY A 112 -10.68 -5.44 -9.29
N HIS A 113 -11.67 -5.88 -10.07
CA HIS A 113 -12.79 -5.06 -10.53
C HIS A 113 -14.05 -5.91 -10.67
N TYR A 114 -15.22 -5.29 -10.88
CA TYR A 114 -16.51 -5.97 -10.99
C TYR A 114 -16.86 -6.80 -9.72
N LYS A 115 -17.16 -8.11 -9.89
CA LYS A 115 -17.38 -9.06 -8.78
C LYS A 115 -16.11 -9.75 -8.31
N GLY A 116 -14.97 -9.39 -8.88
CA GLY A 116 -13.68 -10.00 -8.64
C GLY A 116 -13.10 -10.62 -9.89
N ILE A 117 -12.13 -11.48 -9.69
CA ILE A 117 -11.44 -12.23 -10.75
C ILE A 117 -11.87 -13.68 -10.75
N ASP A 118 -11.71 -14.37 -11.87
CA ASP A 118 -11.92 -15.81 -11.94
C ASP A 118 -11.08 -16.52 -10.86
N TYR A 119 -11.74 -17.40 -10.10
CA TYR A 119 -11.14 -18.02 -8.92
C TYR A 119 -9.92 -18.89 -9.24
N ARG A 120 -9.83 -19.45 -10.45
CA ARG A 120 -8.65 -20.21 -10.93
C ARG A 120 -7.38 -19.37 -10.94
N ILE A 121 -7.48 -18.06 -11.20
CA ILE A 121 -6.34 -17.14 -11.10
C ILE A 121 -5.90 -16.99 -9.65
N ARG A 122 -6.86 -16.88 -8.71
CA ARG A 122 -6.55 -16.80 -7.27
C ARG A 122 -5.81 -18.06 -6.80
N GLU A 123 -6.28 -19.26 -7.22
CA GLU A 123 -5.70 -20.53 -6.78
C GLU A 123 -4.32 -20.84 -7.38
N HIS A 124 -4.04 -20.37 -8.60
CA HIS A 124 -2.87 -20.85 -9.34
C HIS A 124 -1.80 -19.81 -9.59
N LEU A 125 -2.12 -18.52 -9.57
CA LEU A 125 -1.18 -17.45 -9.89
C LEU A 125 -0.95 -16.45 -8.76
N ILE A 126 -1.93 -16.24 -7.88
CA ILE A 126 -1.80 -15.29 -6.77
C ILE A 126 -1.03 -15.92 -5.62
N THR A 127 -0.03 -15.23 -5.11
CA THR A 127 0.74 -15.69 -3.94
C THR A 127 0.23 -15.05 -2.65
N LYS A 128 -0.40 -13.88 -2.74
CA LYS A 128 -0.93 -13.15 -1.59
C LYS A 128 -2.20 -12.38 -1.95
N GLU A 129 -3.24 -12.53 -1.13
CA GLU A 129 -4.49 -11.78 -1.23
C GLU A 129 -4.55 -10.75 -0.12
N VAL A 130 -4.76 -9.47 -0.46
CA VAL A 130 -4.60 -8.37 0.49
C VAL A 130 -5.81 -7.44 0.49
N SER A 131 -6.31 -7.15 1.69
CA SER A 131 -7.36 -6.18 1.97
C SER A 131 -6.78 -4.95 2.68
N ILE A 132 -7.23 -3.75 2.33
CA ILE A 132 -6.87 -2.52 3.04
C ILE A 132 -7.89 -2.14 4.13
N GLY A 133 -8.86 -2.99 4.41
CA GLY A 133 -9.87 -2.79 5.46
C GLY A 133 -11.21 -3.44 5.14
N ASP A 134 -12.07 -3.54 6.15
CA ASP A 134 -13.38 -4.20 6.09
C ASP A 134 -14.44 -3.33 5.40
N TYR A 135 -14.21 -3.00 4.14
CA TYR A 135 -15.13 -2.28 3.27
C TYR A 135 -14.88 -2.64 1.80
N VAL A 136 -15.88 -2.43 0.97
CA VAL A 136 -15.82 -2.76 -0.46
C VAL A 136 -15.63 -1.49 -1.28
N LEU A 137 -14.63 -1.49 -2.15
CA LEU A 137 -14.38 -0.46 -3.15
C LEU A 137 -14.93 -0.88 -4.52
N THR A 138 -15.04 0.07 -5.45
CA THR A 138 -15.48 -0.20 -6.83
C THR A 138 -14.42 -0.93 -7.66
N GLY A 139 -13.14 -0.84 -7.26
CA GLY A 139 -11.99 -1.48 -7.89
C GLY A 139 -10.80 -1.50 -6.96
N GLY A 140 -9.77 -2.25 -7.31
CA GLY A 140 -8.55 -2.44 -6.51
C GLY A 140 -7.48 -1.36 -6.68
N GLU A 141 -7.68 -0.39 -7.57
CA GLU A 141 -6.67 0.62 -7.92
C GLU A 141 -6.29 1.51 -6.73
N LEU A 142 -7.28 1.95 -5.94
CA LEU A 142 -7.01 2.76 -4.75
C LEU A 142 -6.31 1.93 -3.66
N ALA A 143 -6.66 0.65 -3.52
CA ALA A 143 -5.96 -0.26 -2.62
C ALA A 143 -4.50 -0.45 -3.06
N ALA A 144 -4.26 -0.67 -4.35
CA ALA A 144 -2.92 -0.77 -4.93
C ALA A 144 -2.11 0.51 -4.70
N ALA A 145 -2.73 1.70 -4.84
CA ALA A 145 -2.07 2.97 -4.57
C ALA A 145 -1.68 3.12 -3.09
N VAL A 146 -2.60 2.80 -2.15
CA VAL A 146 -2.34 2.83 -0.70
C VAL A 146 -1.20 1.90 -0.33
N MET A 147 -1.23 0.66 -0.82
CA MET A 147 -0.16 -0.32 -0.58
C MET A 147 1.18 0.15 -1.16
N THR A 148 1.17 0.62 -2.42
CA THR A 148 2.38 1.11 -3.08
C THR A 148 3.00 2.29 -2.32
N ASP A 149 2.21 3.26 -1.85
CA ASP A 149 2.69 4.39 -1.06
C ASP A 149 3.34 3.91 0.25
N ALA A 150 2.64 3.04 0.99
CA ALA A 150 3.12 2.51 2.26
C ALA A 150 4.41 1.68 2.11
N ILE A 151 4.55 0.92 1.02
CA ILE A 151 5.75 0.12 0.71
C ILE A 151 6.91 1.02 0.27
N VAL A 152 6.67 1.88 -0.71
CA VAL A 152 7.72 2.71 -1.34
C VAL A 152 8.34 3.69 -0.36
N ARG A 153 7.54 4.27 0.55
CA ARG A 153 8.07 5.24 1.52
C ARG A 153 9.12 4.66 2.48
N ILE A 154 9.14 3.32 2.65
CA ILE A 154 10.08 2.64 3.56
C ILE A 154 11.39 2.23 2.82
N VAL A 155 11.37 2.22 1.49
CA VAL A 155 12.56 1.91 0.70
C VAL A 155 13.67 2.91 1.03
N PRO A 156 14.90 2.46 1.35
CA PRO A 156 16.01 3.34 1.73
C PRO A 156 16.24 4.48 0.73
N GLY A 157 16.42 5.69 1.23
CA GLY A 157 16.66 6.90 0.43
C GLY A 157 15.44 7.54 -0.20
N VAL A 158 14.23 6.96 -0.07
CA VAL A 158 12.97 7.53 -0.58
C VAL A 158 12.54 8.72 0.29
N ILE A 159 12.46 8.53 1.60
CA ILE A 159 12.28 9.63 2.56
C ILE A 159 13.66 10.16 2.95
N GLY A 160 13.82 11.49 2.96
CA GLY A 160 15.13 12.12 3.19
C GLY A 160 15.67 11.98 4.60
N ASP A 161 14.84 11.66 5.58
CA ASP A 161 15.21 11.41 6.97
C ASP A 161 14.72 10.02 7.38
N GLU A 162 15.65 9.07 7.46
CA GLU A 162 15.35 7.69 7.83
C GLU A 162 14.81 7.59 9.27
N GLN A 163 15.22 8.50 10.17
CA GLN A 163 14.71 8.56 11.54
C GLN A 163 13.24 8.94 11.57
N SER A 164 12.78 9.76 10.61
CA SER A 164 11.38 10.13 10.49
C SER A 164 10.49 8.90 10.21
N ALA A 165 10.93 7.98 9.36
CA ALA A 165 10.17 6.76 9.08
C ALA A 165 10.11 5.82 10.30
N LEU A 166 11.17 5.77 11.11
CA LEU A 166 11.23 4.94 12.31
C LEU A 166 10.39 5.51 13.48
N SER A 167 10.15 6.81 13.50
CA SER A 167 9.32 7.47 14.53
C SER A 167 7.83 7.52 14.20
N ASP A 168 7.43 7.04 13.04
CA ASP A 168 6.02 6.98 12.63
C ASP A 168 5.23 5.94 13.45
N SER A 169 3.91 6.12 13.49
CA SER A 169 3.00 5.17 14.12
C SER A 169 3.17 3.77 13.55
N PHE A 170 3.00 2.76 14.41
CA PHE A 170 2.99 1.32 14.12
C PHE A 170 4.36 0.66 13.90
N GLN A 171 5.48 1.39 13.96
CA GLN A 171 6.79 0.76 13.85
C GLN A 171 7.13 -0.12 15.06
N ASP A 172 6.83 0.38 16.29
CA ASP A 172 7.06 -0.34 17.56
C ASP A 172 5.74 -0.67 18.27
N ASN A 173 4.67 -0.96 17.51
CA ASN A 173 3.32 -1.16 18.05
C ASN A 173 2.79 0.05 18.85
N LEU A 174 3.33 1.22 18.65
CA LEU A 174 2.88 2.46 19.27
C LEU A 174 2.35 3.45 18.22
N LEU A 175 1.47 4.34 18.66
CA LEU A 175 1.12 5.53 17.91
C LEU A 175 2.19 6.61 18.14
N ALA A 176 2.55 7.36 17.11
CA ALA A 176 3.50 8.47 17.22
C ALA A 176 3.04 9.51 18.26
N ALA A 177 4.01 10.14 18.93
CA ALA A 177 3.75 11.25 19.84
C ALA A 177 3.11 12.43 19.11
N PRO A 178 2.39 13.33 19.83
CA PRO A 178 1.90 14.56 19.24
C PRO A 178 3.05 15.46 18.77
N VAL A 179 2.91 16.02 17.58
CA VAL A 179 3.88 16.96 17.02
C VAL A 179 3.33 18.38 17.02
N TYR A 180 4.21 19.34 17.23
CA TYR A 180 3.87 20.77 17.29
C TYR A 180 4.78 21.56 16.34
N THR A 181 4.25 22.66 15.79
CA THR A 181 4.99 23.59 14.95
C THR A 181 4.84 25.03 15.45
N ARG A 182 5.55 25.94 14.85
CA ARG A 182 5.45 27.39 15.15
C ARG A 182 4.07 27.93 14.76
N PRO A 183 3.55 28.93 15.53
CA PRO A 183 4.14 29.57 16.70
C PRO A 183 4.02 28.74 17.99
N ALA A 184 4.83 29.03 19.03
CA ALA A 184 4.81 28.34 20.31
C ALA A 184 3.49 28.50 21.09
N GLU A 185 2.73 29.57 20.80
CA GLU A 185 1.38 29.78 21.32
C GLU A 185 0.46 30.25 20.19
N TYR A 186 -0.70 29.60 20.06
CA TYR A 186 -1.75 29.97 19.11
C TYR A 186 -3.11 30.00 19.81
N LYS A 187 -3.78 31.13 19.88
CA LYS A 187 -5.09 31.35 20.54
C LYS A 187 -5.12 30.85 22.00
N GLY A 188 -4.02 31.00 22.75
CA GLY A 188 -3.90 30.51 24.12
C GLY A 188 -3.53 29.04 24.23
N TRP A 189 -3.43 28.31 23.14
CA TRP A 189 -2.95 26.90 23.11
C TRP A 189 -1.43 26.88 23.01
N LYS A 190 -0.77 26.29 23.98
CA LYS A 190 0.69 26.31 24.10
C LYS A 190 1.32 24.98 23.69
N VAL A 191 2.48 25.08 23.07
CA VAL A 191 3.40 23.94 22.92
C VAL A 191 3.89 23.53 24.31
N PRO A 192 3.98 22.23 24.65
CA PRO A 192 4.56 21.78 25.92
C PRO A 192 5.97 22.33 26.16
N ASP A 193 6.23 22.87 27.34
CA ASP A 193 7.52 23.51 27.68
C ASP A 193 8.73 22.59 27.49
N VAL A 194 8.55 21.27 27.72
CA VAL A 194 9.61 20.27 27.49
C VAL A 194 10.13 20.27 26.07
N LEU A 195 9.26 20.50 25.07
CA LEU A 195 9.66 20.56 23.65
C LEU A 195 10.40 21.86 23.31
N LEU A 196 10.27 22.89 24.13
CA LEU A 196 10.96 24.18 23.98
C LEU A 196 12.29 24.21 24.76
N SER A 197 12.55 23.21 25.61
CA SER A 197 13.69 23.20 26.53
C SER A 197 15.05 22.92 25.89
N GLY A 198 15.10 22.31 24.71
CA GLY A 198 16.33 21.83 24.07
C GLY A 198 16.99 20.63 24.76
N HIS A 199 16.37 20.04 25.81
CA HIS A 199 16.87 18.88 26.52
C HIS A 199 16.46 17.58 25.83
N GLU A 200 17.29 17.05 24.92
CA GLU A 200 16.98 15.87 24.11
C GLU A 200 16.50 14.66 24.94
N ALA A 201 17.14 14.35 26.05
CA ALA A 201 16.75 13.22 26.90
C ALA A 201 15.33 13.35 27.46
N LYS A 202 14.97 14.58 27.92
CA LYS A 202 13.61 14.86 28.43
C LYS A 202 12.57 14.88 27.32
N ILE A 203 12.94 15.34 26.13
CA ILE A 203 12.08 15.33 24.95
C ILE A 203 11.77 13.90 24.56
N LYS A 204 12.78 13.01 24.45
CA LYS A 204 12.59 11.58 24.14
C LYS A 204 11.73 10.85 25.18
N GLU A 205 11.95 11.12 26.46
CA GLU A 205 11.13 10.57 27.53
C GLU A 205 9.66 11.02 27.40
N TRP A 206 9.45 12.30 27.14
CA TRP A 206 8.11 12.85 26.91
C TRP A 206 7.45 12.23 25.68
N GLU A 207 8.17 12.10 24.56
CA GLU A 207 7.66 11.47 23.32
C GLU A 207 7.20 10.04 23.59
N LEU A 208 8.04 9.22 24.24
CA LEU A 208 7.70 7.84 24.58
C LEU A 208 6.46 7.76 25.47
N ASN A 209 6.38 8.58 26.50
CA ASN A 209 5.23 8.65 27.40
C ASN A 209 3.94 9.05 26.64
N GLN A 210 4.03 10.06 25.75
CA GLN A 210 2.89 10.49 24.96
C GLN A 210 2.45 9.41 23.95
N SER A 211 3.39 8.72 23.32
CA SER A 211 3.11 7.60 22.41
C SER A 211 2.38 6.48 23.16
N TYR A 212 2.85 6.09 24.33
CA TYR A 212 2.23 5.05 25.15
C TYR A 212 0.80 5.44 25.58
N GLU A 213 0.61 6.63 26.16
CA GLU A 213 -0.70 7.09 26.60
C GLU A 213 -1.70 7.26 25.45
N ARG A 214 -1.24 7.74 24.30
CA ARG A 214 -2.08 7.80 23.09
C ARG A 214 -2.47 6.43 22.62
N THR A 215 -1.54 5.49 22.57
CA THR A 215 -1.79 4.11 22.14
C THR A 215 -2.78 3.44 23.08
N LYS A 216 -2.57 3.54 24.37
CA LYS A 216 -3.47 3.00 25.40
C LYS A 216 -4.91 3.51 25.27
N ARG A 217 -5.06 4.79 24.91
CA ARG A 217 -6.38 5.43 24.76
C ARG A 217 -7.07 5.10 23.44
N LEU A 218 -6.32 5.13 22.33
CA LEU A 218 -6.89 5.11 20.98
C LEU A 218 -6.79 3.72 20.31
N ARG A 219 -5.76 2.96 20.62
CA ARG A 219 -5.47 1.66 20.02
C ARG A 219 -4.88 0.70 21.06
N PRO A 220 -5.63 0.38 22.14
CA PRO A 220 -5.15 -0.54 23.17
C PRO A 220 -4.77 -1.93 22.62
N ASP A 221 -5.39 -2.34 21.53
CA ASP A 221 -5.11 -3.58 20.80
C ASP A 221 -3.63 -3.71 20.38
N LEU A 222 -2.95 -2.60 20.12
CA LEU A 222 -1.53 -2.60 19.73
C LEU A 222 -0.61 -2.99 20.90
N LEU A 223 -1.00 -2.70 22.15
CA LEU A 223 -0.23 -3.06 23.34
C LEU A 223 -0.35 -4.54 23.71
N GLU A 224 -1.36 -5.24 23.18
CA GLU A 224 -1.60 -6.66 23.39
C GLU A 224 -0.88 -7.55 22.35
N LYS A 225 -0.47 -6.96 21.23
CA LYS A 225 0.34 -7.65 20.20
C LYS A 225 1.76 -7.84 20.74
N LYS A 226 2.11 -9.09 21.07
CA LYS A 226 3.47 -9.50 21.45
C LYS A 226 4.30 -9.83 20.23
#